data_7a74750f901f758ba2ee274edfe31382
#
_entry.id   7a74750f901f758ba2ee274edfe31382
#
_cell.length_a   1.000
_cell.length_b   1.000
_cell.length_c   1.000
_cell.angle_alpha   90.00
_cell.angle_beta   90.00
_cell.angle_gamma   90.00
#
_symmetry.space_group_name_H-M   'P 1'
#
loop_
_entity.id
_entity.type
_entity.pdbx_description
1 polymer ?
#
loop_
_entity_poly.entity_id
_entity_poly.type
_entity_poly.pdbx_seq_one_letter_code
_entity_poly.pdbx_strand_id
1 'polypeptide(L)'
;MLNWNVDIDAIRLGISRVHTNTGFTGRWTVLNQSPLIICDTAHNKEGLSIVLKDISRIKYSKLHFVIGFVEDKELDSIIELFPKDAIYYFCKPEIKRGLSAIKLESIFESNSRFGSSFSSVNHALVSAKENSKESDLIYIGGSTFVVSEVI
;
A
#
# COMPACT_ATOMS: atom_id res chain seq x y z
N MET A 1 30.80 22.39 15.22
CA MET A 1 29.60 21.48 15.27
C MET A 1 28.59 22.13 16.19
N LEU A 2 27.37 22.33 15.72
CA LEU A 2 26.25 22.77 16.55
C LEU A 2 25.86 21.60 17.47
N ASN A 3 26.08 21.72 18.77
CA ASN A 3 25.60 20.76 19.76
C ASN A 3 24.08 20.99 19.94
N TRP A 4 23.29 20.19 19.24
CA TRP A 4 21.84 20.16 19.45
C TRP A 4 21.56 19.31 20.71
N ASN A 5 21.17 19.95 21.79
CA ASN A 5 20.71 19.25 22.99
C ASN A 5 19.23 18.91 22.81
N VAL A 6 18.96 17.76 22.17
CA VAL A 6 17.59 17.26 21.90
C VAL A 6 17.30 16.16 22.88
N ASP A 7 16.31 16.35 23.76
CA ASP A 7 15.86 15.31 24.69
C ASP A 7 15.02 14.23 24.01
N ILE A 8 14.84 13.10 24.68
CA ILE A 8 14.12 11.95 24.14
C ILE A 8 12.63 12.26 23.90
N ASP A 9 12.01 13.15 24.68
CA ASP A 9 10.62 13.50 24.54
C ASP A 9 10.40 14.43 23.33
N ALA A 10 11.34 15.33 23.05
CA ALA A 10 11.35 16.10 21.82
C ALA A 10 11.46 15.21 20.58
N ILE A 11 12.31 14.15 20.63
CA ILE A 11 12.42 13.18 19.54
C ILE A 11 11.09 12.42 19.33
N ARG A 12 10.51 11.90 20.41
CA ARG A 12 9.22 11.18 20.36
C ARG A 12 8.11 12.06 19.81
N LEU A 13 8.03 13.30 20.28
CA LEU A 13 7.04 14.26 19.82
C LEU A 13 7.24 14.61 18.33
N GLY A 14 8.48 14.82 17.91
CA GLY A 14 8.82 15.09 16.51
C GLY A 14 8.41 13.95 15.59
N ILE A 15 8.71 12.69 15.97
CA ILE A 15 8.32 11.50 15.20
C ILE A 15 6.79 11.34 15.17
N SER A 16 6.10 11.48 16.31
CA SER A 16 4.64 11.32 16.36
C SER A 16 3.87 12.38 15.58
N ARG A 17 4.49 13.54 15.33
CA ARG A 17 3.90 14.68 14.61
C ARG A 17 4.52 14.90 13.22
N VAL A 18 5.25 13.93 12.68
CA VAL A 18 5.95 14.12 11.39
C VAL A 18 5.00 14.56 10.28
N HIS A 19 3.82 13.95 10.17
CA HIS A 19 2.82 14.32 9.17
C HIS A 19 2.35 15.78 9.34
N THR A 20 1.98 16.15 10.57
CA THR A 20 1.49 17.50 10.90
C THR A 20 2.58 18.56 10.71
N ASN A 21 3.82 18.25 11.13
CA ASN A 21 4.91 19.20 11.12
C ASN A 21 5.53 19.42 9.73
N THR A 22 5.44 18.40 8.84
CA THR A 22 6.17 18.42 7.56
C THR A 22 5.25 18.31 6.33
N GLY A 23 3.97 18.00 6.51
CA GLY A 23 3.07 17.66 5.40
C GLY A 23 3.45 16.38 4.69
N PHE A 24 4.35 15.56 5.26
CA PHE A 24 4.80 14.31 4.66
C PHE A 24 3.65 13.30 4.55
N THR A 25 3.45 12.75 3.36
CA THR A 25 2.43 11.74 3.05
C THR A 25 3.05 10.52 2.38
N GLY A 26 2.26 9.43 2.23
CA GLY A 26 2.72 8.20 1.57
C GLY A 26 3.36 7.16 2.49
N ARG A 27 3.40 7.40 3.81
CA ARG A 27 3.79 6.41 4.82
C ARG A 27 2.65 6.24 5.81
N TRP A 28 2.00 5.08 5.77
CA TRP A 28 0.82 4.77 6.60
C TRP A 28 -0.20 5.93 6.61
N THR A 29 -0.48 6.47 5.44
CA THR A 29 -1.37 7.61 5.30
C THR A 29 -2.81 7.13 5.17
N VAL A 30 -3.67 7.61 6.08
CA VAL A 30 -5.10 7.31 6.04
C VAL A 30 -5.80 8.29 5.10
N LEU A 31 -6.37 7.79 4.01
CA LEU A 31 -7.08 8.57 3.01
C LEU A 31 -8.59 8.65 3.27
N ASN A 32 -9.15 7.66 3.97
CA ASN A 32 -10.56 7.59 4.33
C ASN A 32 -10.75 6.73 5.58
N GLN A 33 -11.80 7.01 6.36
CA GLN A 33 -12.07 6.31 7.61
C GLN A 33 -13.13 5.21 7.49
N SER A 34 -14.03 5.27 6.50
CA SER A 34 -15.12 4.31 6.32
C SER A 34 -15.51 4.21 4.82
N PRO A 35 -15.14 3.13 4.12
CA PRO A 35 -14.18 2.11 4.54
C PRO A 35 -12.82 2.70 4.89
N LEU A 36 -12.07 2.04 5.75
CA LEU A 36 -10.71 2.48 6.07
C LEU A 36 -9.81 2.30 4.84
N ILE A 37 -9.24 3.40 4.34
CA ILE A 37 -8.32 3.38 3.19
C ILE A 37 -6.96 3.88 3.65
N ILE A 38 -5.95 3.03 3.53
CA ILE A 38 -4.57 3.33 3.91
C ILE A 38 -3.67 3.19 2.68
N CYS A 39 -2.75 4.13 2.49
CA CYS A 39 -1.68 3.98 1.51
C CYS A 39 -0.29 4.00 2.18
N ASP A 40 0.63 3.21 1.62
CA ASP A 40 2.03 3.17 2.04
C ASP A 40 2.96 2.84 0.86
N THR A 41 4.08 3.55 0.79
CA THR A 41 5.08 3.41 -0.28
C THR A 41 6.02 2.22 -0.09
N ALA A 42 5.78 1.32 0.87
CA ALA A 42 6.53 0.09 1.03
C ALA A 42 6.51 -0.73 -0.28
N HIS A 43 7.68 -1.14 -0.74
CA HIS A 43 7.84 -1.77 -2.04
C HIS A 43 8.92 -2.88 -2.07
N ASN A 44 9.49 -3.19 -0.93
CA ASN A 44 10.45 -4.28 -0.72
C ASN A 44 9.95 -5.22 0.38
N LYS A 45 10.60 -6.37 0.51
CA LYS A 45 10.20 -7.43 1.45
C LYS A 45 10.10 -6.92 2.89
N GLU A 46 11.10 -6.18 3.35
CA GLU A 46 11.18 -5.66 4.71
C GLU A 46 10.06 -4.67 5.01
N GLY A 47 9.88 -3.68 4.15
CA GLY A 47 8.83 -2.67 4.29
C GLY A 47 7.43 -3.28 4.23
N LEU A 48 7.18 -4.14 3.25
CA LEU A 48 5.89 -4.83 3.12
C LEU A 48 5.60 -5.75 4.30
N SER A 49 6.60 -6.45 4.84
CA SER A 49 6.43 -7.28 6.05
C SER A 49 5.95 -6.47 7.24
N ILE A 50 6.49 -5.26 7.44
CA ILE A 50 6.08 -4.36 8.52
C ILE A 50 4.64 -3.90 8.30
N VAL A 51 4.34 -3.38 7.11
CA VAL A 51 3.01 -2.87 6.76
C VAL A 51 1.94 -3.95 6.88
N LEU A 52 2.17 -5.14 6.32
CA LEU A 52 1.20 -6.24 6.37
C LEU A 52 0.99 -6.76 7.80
N LYS A 53 2.03 -6.75 8.63
CA LYS A 53 1.90 -7.04 10.07
C LYS A 53 1.04 -6.00 10.78
N ASP A 54 1.17 -4.73 10.44
CA ASP A 54 0.35 -3.67 11.05
C ASP A 54 -1.09 -3.73 10.55
N ILE A 55 -1.33 -4.03 9.27
CA ILE A 55 -2.66 -4.33 8.71
C ILE A 55 -3.33 -5.48 9.46
N SER A 56 -2.61 -6.57 9.76
CA SER A 56 -3.18 -7.73 10.46
C SER A 56 -3.66 -7.44 11.90
N ARG A 57 -3.30 -6.31 12.47
CA ARG A 57 -3.74 -5.84 13.80
C ARG A 57 -5.02 -5.01 13.75
N ILE A 58 -5.43 -4.59 12.56
CA ILE A 58 -6.66 -3.81 12.37
C ILE A 58 -7.84 -4.78 12.28
N LYS A 59 -8.96 -4.40 12.88
CA LYS A 59 -10.21 -5.15 12.74
C LYS A 59 -10.93 -4.70 11.48
N TYR A 60 -11.13 -5.61 10.53
CA TYR A 60 -11.91 -5.40 9.30
C TYR A 60 -12.70 -6.65 8.93
N SER A 61 -13.69 -6.52 8.05
CA SER A 61 -14.46 -7.65 7.54
C SER A 61 -13.78 -8.29 6.33
N LYS A 62 -13.35 -7.49 5.36
CA LYS A 62 -12.58 -7.92 4.18
C LYS A 62 -11.41 -6.99 3.94
N LEU A 63 -10.35 -7.54 3.34
CA LEU A 63 -9.16 -6.80 2.95
C LEU A 63 -9.08 -6.71 1.43
N HIS A 64 -8.96 -5.49 0.93
CA HIS A 64 -8.80 -5.16 -0.47
C HIS A 64 -7.41 -4.58 -0.71
N PHE A 65 -6.69 -5.07 -1.73
CA PHE A 65 -5.38 -4.57 -2.12
C PHE A 65 -5.42 -3.91 -3.49
N VAL A 66 -5.21 -2.61 -3.55
CA VAL A 66 -4.89 -1.88 -4.79
C VAL A 66 -3.38 -1.82 -4.91
N ILE A 67 -2.80 -2.67 -5.79
CA ILE A 67 -1.34 -2.84 -5.86
C ILE A 67 -0.81 -2.77 -7.28
N GLY A 68 0.38 -2.18 -7.39
CA GLY A 68 1.18 -2.15 -8.61
C GLY A 68 2.66 -2.05 -8.29
N PHE A 69 3.48 -2.61 -9.15
CA PHE A 69 4.93 -2.68 -8.97
C PHE A 69 5.67 -2.14 -10.19
N VAL A 70 6.98 -2.01 -10.08
CA VAL A 70 7.89 -1.74 -11.19
C VAL A 70 8.53 -3.03 -11.69
N GLU A 71 8.97 -3.07 -12.96
CA GLU A 71 9.48 -4.27 -13.63
C GLU A 71 10.73 -4.89 -12.96
N ASP A 72 11.54 -4.06 -12.29
CA ASP A 72 12.83 -4.47 -11.72
C ASP A 72 12.69 -5.21 -10.36
N LYS A 73 11.47 -5.59 -9.93
CA LYS A 73 11.24 -6.19 -8.62
C LYS A 73 11.27 -7.72 -8.68
N GLU A 74 12.01 -8.30 -7.75
CA GLU A 74 11.94 -9.73 -7.44
C GLU A 74 10.64 -10.02 -6.68
N LEU A 75 9.55 -10.24 -7.41
CA LEU A 75 8.22 -10.41 -6.83
C LEU A 75 8.08 -11.72 -6.03
N ASP A 76 8.81 -12.75 -6.37
CA ASP A 76 8.68 -14.07 -5.75
C ASP A 76 8.88 -14.02 -4.22
N SER A 77 9.83 -13.22 -3.75
CA SER A 77 10.08 -13.04 -2.31
C SER A 77 9.04 -12.16 -1.60
N ILE A 78 8.25 -11.42 -2.34
CA ILE A 78 7.27 -10.44 -1.86
C ILE A 78 5.87 -11.05 -1.84
N ILE A 79 5.51 -11.84 -2.84
CA ILE A 79 4.16 -12.38 -3.04
C ILE A 79 3.72 -13.22 -1.84
N GLU A 80 4.62 -14.02 -1.29
CA GLU A 80 4.31 -14.90 -0.14
C GLU A 80 3.85 -14.13 1.11
N LEU A 81 4.19 -12.84 1.21
CA LEU A 81 3.76 -11.99 2.32
C LEU A 81 2.28 -11.62 2.25
N PHE A 82 1.72 -11.57 1.05
CA PHE A 82 0.33 -11.16 0.85
C PHE A 82 -0.65 -12.27 1.23
N PRO A 83 -1.76 -11.97 1.94
CA PRO A 83 -2.75 -12.96 2.33
C PRO A 83 -3.49 -13.54 1.11
N LYS A 84 -3.86 -14.83 1.17
CA LYS A 84 -4.58 -15.52 0.07
C LYS A 84 -6.08 -15.22 0.05
N ASP A 85 -6.64 -14.80 1.15
CA ASP A 85 -8.06 -14.52 1.36
C ASP A 85 -8.46 -13.06 1.15
N ALA A 86 -7.54 -12.23 0.66
CA ALA A 86 -7.81 -10.85 0.28
C ALA A 86 -8.29 -10.73 -1.18
N ILE A 87 -8.87 -9.60 -1.52
CA ILE A 87 -9.30 -9.25 -2.88
C ILE A 87 -8.28 -8.31 -3.51
N TYR A 88 -7.79 -8.65 -4.71
CA TYR A 88 -6.71 -7.90 -5.36
C TYR A 88 -7.23 -7.11 -6.56
N TYR A 89 -6.76 -5.87 -6.67
CA TYR A 89 -6.98 -4.92 -7.76
C TYR A 89 -5.60 -4.54 -8.31
N PHE A 90 -5.18 -5.26 -9.34
CA PHE A 90 -3.86 -5.06 -9.94
C PHE A 90 -3.86 -3.85 -10.86
N CYS A 91 -2.88 -2.96 -10.70
CA CYS A 91 -2.78 -1.76 -11.53
C CYS A 91 -1.34 -1.54 -12.01
N LYS A 92 -1.23 -0.77 -13.09
CA LYS A 92 0.06 -0.29 -13.58
C LYS A 92 0.19 1.18 -13.23
N PRO A 93 1.24 1.61 -12.48
CA PRO A 93 1.52 3.01 -12.27
C PRO A 93 1.90 3.68 -13.61
N GLU A 94 1.54 4.97 -13.77
CA GLU A 94 1.73 5.73 -15.02
C GLU A 94 3.20 6.15 -15.23
N ILE A 95 4.09 5.16 -15.27
CA ILE A 95 5.52 5.31 -15.55
C ILE A 95 5.99 4.27 -16.59
N LYS A 96 7.05 4.59 -17.33
CA LYS A 96 7.59 3.70 -18.38
C LYS A 96 7.90 2.30 -17.87
N ARG A 97 8.52 2.17 -16.69
CA ARG A 97 8.91 0.90 -16.06
C ARG A 97 7.83 0.30 -15.14
N GLY A 98 6.58 0.77 -15.22
CA GLY A 98 5.48 0.15 -14.49
C GLY A 98 5.21 -1.26 -14.99
N LEU A 99 5.16 -2.23 -14.07
CA LEU A 99 4.83 -3.62 -14.42
C LEU A 99 3.38 -3.67 -14.93
N SER A 100 3.16 -4.41 -16.01
CA SER A 100 1.82 -4.63 -16.57
C SER A 100 0.88 -5.23 -15.51
N ALA A 101 -0.31 -4.65 -15.36
CA ALA A 101 -1.33 -5.15 -14.43
C ALA A 101 -1.71 -6.60 -14.73
N ILE A 102 -1.87 -6.96 -16.01
CA ILE A 102 -2.17 -8.34 -16.45
C ILE A 102 -1.04 -9.30 -16.07
N LYS A 103 0.23 -8.89 -16.25
CA LYS A 103 1.37 -9.71 -15.84
C LYS A 103 1.40 -9.89 -14.33
N LEU A 104 1.13 -8.84 -13.57
CA LEU A 104 1.06 -8.89 -12.11
C LEU A 104 -0.07 -9.82 -11.64
N GLU A 105 -1.27 -9.73 -12.22
CA GLU A 105 -2.40 -10.63 -11.99
C GLU A 105 -1.99 -12.09 -12.17
N SER A 106 -1.43 -12.45 -13.34
CA SER A 106 -0.98 -13.81 -13.65
C SER A 106 0.03 -14.35 -12.63
N ILE A 107 0.98 -13.51 -12.17
CA ILE A 107 1.98 -13.90 -11.16
C ILE A 107 1.29 -14.16 -9.81
N PHE A 108 0.36 -13.31 -9.40
CA PHE A 108 -0.37 -13.47 -8.13
C PHE A 108 -1.31 -14.68 -8.17
N GLU A 109 -2.03 -14.91 -9.28
CA GLU A 109 -2.91 -16.08 -9.47
C GLU A 109 -2.13 -17.39 -9.39
N SER A 110 -0.95 -17.46 -9.99
CA SER A 110 -0.05 -18.63 -9.91
C SER A 110 0.35 -18.96 -8.46
N ASN A 111 0.21 -17.99 -7.56
CA ASN A 111 0.47 -18.12 -6.13
C ASN A 111 -0.82 -18.15 -5.27
N SER A 112 -1.97 -18.47 -5.87
CA SER A 112 -3.28 -18.57 -5.21
C SER A 112 -3.77 -17.27 -4.57
N ARG A 113 -3.54 -16.14 -5.23
CA ARG A 113 -4.01 -14.81 -4.85
C ARG A 113 -4.78 -14.21 -6.02
N PHE A 114 -6.10 -14.04 -5.85
CA PHE A 114 -7.03 -13.78 -6.94
C PHE A 114 -7.53 -12.34 -6.93
N GLY A 115 -7.72 -11.78 -8.12
CA GLY A 115 -8.22 -10.43 -8.32
C GLY A 115 -8.42 -10.11 -9.78
N SER A 116 -8.46 -8.82 -10.11
CA SER A 116 -8.62 -8.34 -11.49
C SER A 116 -7.62 -7.25 -11.81
N SER A 117 -7.21 -7.16 -13.07
CA SER A 117 -6.33 -6.11 -13.56
C SER A 117 -7.11 -4.90 -14.09
N PHE A 118 -6.56 -3.72 -13.85
CA PHE A 118 -7.14 -2.43 -14.22
C PHE A 118 -6.16 -1.59 -15.02
N SER A 119 -6.69 -0.73 -15.88
CA SER A 119 -5.90 0.12 -16.79
C SER A 119 -5.11 1.22 -16.07
N SER A 120 -5.51 1.60 -14.86
CA SER A 120 -4.84 2.63 -14.05
C SER A 120 -5.03 2.39 -12.55
N VAL A 121 -4.22 3.07 -11.73
CA VAL A 121 -4.36 3.06 -10.26
C VAL A 121 -5.74 3.61 -9.84
N ASN A 122 -6.18 4.69 -10.47
CA ASN A 122 -7.47 5.30 -10.15
C ASN A 122 -8.65 4.37 -10.47
N HIS A 123 -8.64 3.67 -11.61
CA HIS A 123 -9.71 2.69 -11.92
C HIS A 123 -9.71 1.52 -10.94
N ALA A 124 -8.55 1.02 -10.54
CA ALA A 124 -8.43 -0.02 -9.51
C ALA A 124 -9.00 0.46 -8.17
N LEU A 125 -8.68 1.69 -7.75
CA LEU A 125 -9.18 2.27 -6.50
C LEU A 125 -10.71 2.50 -6.53
N VAL A 126 -11.24 3.00 -7.63
CA VAL A 126 -12.70 3.18 -7.81
C VAL A 126 -13.39 1.82 -7.67
N SER A 127 -12.92 0.79 -8.38
CA SER A 127 -13.49 -0.55 -8.29
C SER A 127 -13.37 -1.15 -6.89
N ALA A 128 -12.25 -0.93 -6.19
CA ALA A 128 -12.10 -1.38 -4.81
C ALA A 128 -13.11 -0.71 -3.86
N LYS A 129 -13.34 0.60 -4.02
CA LYS A 129 -14.35 1.34 -3.25
C LYS A 129 -15.77 0.85 -3.51
N GLU A 130 -16.13 0.60 -4.77
CA GLU A 130 -17.46 0.11 -5.17
C GLU A 130 -17.74 -1.29 -4.63
N ASN A 131 -16.71 -2.14 -4.50
CA ASN A 131 -16.83 -3.50 -4.00
C ASN A 131 -16.63 -3.64 -2.48
N SER A 132 -16.29 -2.56 -1.79
CA SER A 132 -16.06 -2.56 -0.35
C SER A 132 -17.29 -2.10 0.45
N LYS A 133 -17.35 -2.55 1.70
CA LYS A 133 -18.31 -2.07 2.71
C LYS A 133 -17.59 -1.16 3.71
N GLU A 134 -18.33 -0.43 4.50
CA GLU A 134 -17.78 0.48 5.53
C GLU A 134 -16.86 -0.23 6.54
N SER A 135 -17.09 -1.52 6.80
CA SER A 135 -16.29 -2.36 7.70
C SER A 135 -15.05 -2.99 7.06
N ASP A 136 -14.81 -2.73 5.77
CA ASP A 136 -13.68 -3.29 5.06
C ASP A 136 -12.45 -2.36 5.14
N LEU A 137 -11.28 -2.91 4.80
CA LEU A 137 -10.03 -2.19 4.70
C LEU A 137 -9.53 -2.23 3.25
N ILE A 138 -9.19 -1.07 2.70
CA ILE A 138 -8.51 -0.96 1.41
C ILE A 138 -7.08 -0.50 1.66
N TYR A 139 -6.11 -1.30 1.23
CA TYR A 139 -4.70 -0.91 1.23
C TYR A 139 -4.25 -0.57 -0.19
N ILE A 140 -3.51 0.53 -0.33
CA ILE A 140 -2.95 0.99 -1.62
C ILE A 140 -1.44 1.03 -1.50
N GLY A 141 -0.72 0.33 -2.41
CA GLY A 141 0.74 0.30 -2.31
C GLY A 141 1.46 -0.58 -3.33
N GLY A 142 2.62 -1.11 -2.92
CA GLY A 142 3.53 -1.91 -3.74
C GLY A 142 4.54 -1.06 -4.51
N SER A 143 4.30 0.24 -4.67
CA SER A 143 5.23 1.19 -5.28
C SER A 143 4.95 2.61 -4.82
N THR A 144 6.01 3.42 -4.67
CA THR A 144 5.88 4.87 -4.47
C THR A 144 5.06 5.53 -5.59
N PHE A 145 5.19 5.05 -6.82
CA PHE A 145 4.46 5.59 -7.98
C PHE A 145 2.96 5.30 -7.92
N VAL A 146 2.55 4.15 -7.40
CA VAL A 146 1.12 3.84 -7.16
C VAL A 146 0.54 4.80 -6.12
N VAL A 147 1.26 5.02 -5.03
CA VAL A 147 0.82 5.89 -3.94
C VAL A 147 0.76 7.35 -4.40
N SER A 148 1.71 7.83 -5.21
CA SER A 148 1.73 9.20 -5.72
C SER A 148 0.55 9.57 -6.63
N GLU A 149 -0.18 8.58 -7.16
CA GLU A 149 -1.37 8.82 -7.98
C GLU A 149 -2.66 8.99 -7.16
N VAL A 150 -2.61 8.76 -5.83
CA VAL A 150 -3.79 8.78 -4.96
C VAL A 150 -3.70 9.76 -3.77
N ILE A 151 -2.53 10.43 -3.61
CA ILE A 151 -2.29 11.44 -2.56
C ILE A 151 -2.19 12.84 -3.12
#